data_e5d518533027c28d692f6cc4e54dad6e
#
_entry.id   e5d518533027c28d692f6cc4e54dad6e
#
_cell.length_a   1.000
_cell.length_b   1.000
_cell.length_c   1.000
_cell.angle_alpha   90.00
_cell.angle_beta   90.00
_cell.angle_gamma   90.00
#
_symmetry.space_group_name_H-M   'P 1'
#
loop_
_entity.id
_entity.type
_entity.pdbx_description
1 polymer ?
#
loop_
_entity_poly.entity_id
_entity_poly.type
_entity_poly.pdbx_seq_one_letter_code
_entity_poly.pdbx_strand_id
1 'polypeptide(L)'
;LENITHANLEKVVDLWETPAGKLAAVLHPEGDGEAFLDVNPEFVSKELITEMVIDAEAALSSRTQSGKCTLTVWVINDDSLREQVLIERGYVRGEYAEYLRWCDIPGPISPFPLAPGYTIRSLGDMRELPARSWASWKAFHPDEPDEAYQGWEWYQNVQKADGYRQDMDLVAVSQEGEIAGFCTVWFDPATQTGVFE
;
A
#
# COMPACT_ATOMS: atom_id res chain seq x y z
N LEU A 1 -1.43 -2.22 -1.29
CA LEU A 1 -2.26 -3.44 -1.48
C LEU A 1 -1.85 -4.61 -0.59
N GLU A 2 -0.59 -4.76 -0.27
CA GLU A 2 -0.09 -5.91 0.51
C GLU A 2 -0.83 -6.05 1.85
N ASN A 3 -1.07 -4.96 2.56
CA ASN A 3 -1.78 -4.97 3.84
C ASN A 3 -3.23 -5.45 3.74
N ILE A 4 -3.93 -5.12 2.66
CA ILE A 4 -5.31 -5.55 2.43
C ILE A 4 -5.40 -7.06 2.16
N THR A 5 -4.32 -7.66 1.67
CA THR A 5 -4.28 -9.10 1.38
C THR A 5 -4.05 -9.95 2.62
N HIS A 6 -3.56 -9.38 3.72
CA HIS A 6 -3.35 -10.12 4.97
C HIS A 6 -4.67 -10.38 5.70
N ALA A 7 -4.96 -11.66 5.94
CA ALA A 7 -6.18 -12.11 6.63
C ALA A 7 -6.23 -11.76 8.13
N ASN A 8 -5.22 -11.09 8.68
CA ASN A 8 -5.05 -10.83 10.11
C ASN A 8 -4.57 -9.40 10.43
N LEU A 9 -5.07 -8.39 9.73
CA LEU A 9 -4.73 -6.97 9.99
C LEU A 9 -4.87 -6.60 11.47
N GLU A 10 -5.93 -7.09 12.14
CA GLU A 10 -6.17 -6.84 13.57
C GLU A 10 -5.02 -7.28 14.50
N LYS A 11 -4.09 -8.11 14.03
CA LYS A 11 -2.95 -8.60 14.82
C LYS A 11 -1.64 -7.87 14.55
N VAL A 12 -1.59 -7.11 13.48
CA VAL A 12 -0.35 -6.47 13.01
C VAL A 12 -0.48 -4.96 12.89
N VAL A 13 -1.66 -4.42 13.21
CA VAL A 13 -1.94 -2.98 13.25
C VAL A 13 -2.17 -2.57 14.70
N ASP A 14 -1.38 -1.63 15.19
CA ASP A 14 -1.57 -1.02 16.51
C ASP A 14 -2.14 0.38 16.39
N LEU A 15 -3.03 0.71 17.31
CA LEU A 15 -3.73 1.99 17.33
C LEU A 15 -3.48 2.71 18.66
N TRP A 16 -3.15 4.00 18.57
CA TRP A 16 -3.09 4.90 19.73
C TRP A 16 -4.30 5.81 19.74
N GLU A 17 -5.05 5.76 20.82
CA GLU A 17 -6.22 6.60 21.00
C GLU A 17 -6.05 7.53 22.21
N THR A 18 -6.56 8.72 22.09
CA THR A 18 -6.69 9.63 23.25
C THR A 18 -7.76 9.12 24.22
N PRO A 19 -7.76 9.58 25.49
CA PRO A 19 -8.84 9.23 26.43
C PRO A 19 -10.24 9.62 25.94
N ALA A 20 -10.34 10.52 24.97
CA ALA A 20 -11.60 10.92 24.35
C ALA A 20 -11.98 10.04 23.12
N GLY A 21 -11.22 8.98 22.83
CA GLY A 21 -11.46 8.08 21.70
C GLY A 21 -11.06 8.67 20.34
N LYS A 22 -10.20 9.70 20.31
CA LYS A 22 -9.69 10.25 19.04
C LYS A 22 -8.43 9.49 18.64
N LEU A 23 -8.37 9.01 17.42
CA LEU A 23 -7.20 8.32 16.86
C LEU A 23 -6.00 9.28 16.79
N ALA A 24 -4.94 8.93 17.49
CA ALA A 24 -3.71 9.70 17.56
C ALA A 24 -2.64 9.16 16.62
N ALA A 25 -2.51 7.84 16.50
CA ALA A 25 -1.53 7.22 15.60
C ALA A 25 -1.95 5.79 15.21
N VAL A 26 -1.35 5.33 14.11
CA VAL A 26 -1.48 3.96 13.59
C VAL A 26 -0.09 3.45 13.26
N LEU A 27 0.23 2.24 13.70
CA LEU A 27 1.39 1.47 13.26
C LEU A 27 0.90 0.31 12.40
N HIS A 28 1.44 0.17 11.22
CA HIS A 28 1.12 -0.96 10.34
C HIS A 28 2.35 -1.44 9.54
N PRO A 29 2.40 -2.73 9.17
CA PRO A 29 3.42 -3.23 8.27
C PRO A 29 3.14 -2.79 6.83
N GLU A 30 4.17 -2.74 5.99
CA GLU A 30 4.03 -2.76 4.53
C GLU A 30 4.47 -4.10 3.96
N GLY A 31 5.59 -4.59 4.42
CA GLY A 31 6.12 -5.90 4.08
C GLY A 31 6.79 -6.55 5.29
N ASP A 32 7.43 -7.69 5.10
CA ASP A 32 8.17 -8.38 6.16
C ASP A 32 9.39 -7.55 6.61
N GLY A 33 9.37 -7.14 7.86
CA GLY A 33 10.42 -6.28 8.43
C GLY A 33 10.31 -4.80 8.04
N GLU A 34 9.13 -4.33 7.67
CA GLU A 34 8.85 -2.94 7.33
C GLU A 34 7.70 -2.37 8.17
N ALA A 35 7.77 -1.08 8.48
CA ALA A 35 6.78 -0.40 9.30
C ALA A 35 6.48 1.02 8.79
N PHE A 36 5.21 1.35 8.76
CA PHE A 36 4.70 2.71 8.64
C PHE A 36 4.16 3.20 9.98
N LEU A 37 4.47 4.43 10.30
CA LEU A 37 4.01 5.14 11.50
C LEU A 37 3.18 6.34 11.07
N ASP A 38 1.87 6.20 11.02
CA ASP A 38 0.97 7.31 10.72
C ASP A 38 0.57 8.02 11.99
N VAL A 39 0.90 9.30 12.10
CA VAL A 39 0.60 10.12 13.29
C VAL A 39 -0.28 11.29 12.90
N ASN A 40 -1.41 11.41 13.59
CA ASN A 40 -2.25 12.58 13.45
C ASN A 40 -1.45 13.85 13.85
N PRO A 41 -1.35 14.87 12.96
CA PRO A 41 -0.53 16.05 13.19
C PRO A 41 -0.78 16.79 14.52
N GLU A 42 -1.98 16.66 15.09
CA GLU A 42 -2.32 17.28 16.39
C GLU A 42 -1.61 16.58 17.58
N PHE A 43 -1.15 15.36 17.42
CA PHE A 43 -0.60 14.54 18.50
C PHE A 43 0.87 14.18 18.30
N VAL A 44 1.52 14.74 17.28
CA VAL A 44 2.94 14.49 17.02
C VAL A 44 3.77 14.89 18.23
N SER A 45 4.48 13.91 18.81
CA SER A 45 5.44 14.15 19.89
C SER A 45 6.57 13.13 19.80
N LYS A 46 7.73 13.48 20.41
CA LYS A 46 8.89 12.58 20.45
C LYS A 46 8.57 11.29 21.22
N GLU A 47 7.80 11.44 22.30
CA GLU A 47 7.39 10.34 23.16
C GLU A 47 6.53 9.33 22.40
N LEU A 48 5.49 9.79 21.68
CA LEU A 48 4.62 8.95 20.89
C LEU A 48 5.39 8.23 19.77
N ILE A 49 6.21 8.95 19.00
CA ILE A 49 7.02 8.33 17.93
C ILE A 49 7.99 7.29 18.53
N THR A 50 8.59 7.58 19.69
CA THR A 50 9.49 6.64 20.35
C THR A 50 8.77 5.37 20.76
N GLU A 51 7.58 5.48 21.35
CA GLU A 51 6.73 4.36 21.72
C GLU A 51 6.38 3.51 20.50
N MET A 52 5.89 4.14 19.44
CA MET A 52 5.55 3.46 18.17
C MET A 52 6.75 2.70 17.57
N VAL A 53 7.96 3.28 17.60
CA VAL A 53 9.17 2.60 17.11
C VAL A 53 9.52 1.40 17.98
N ILE A 54 9.36 1.49 19.30
CA ILE A 54 9.58 0.35 20.21
C ILE A 54 8.61 -0.78 19.89
N ASP A 55 7.33 -0.48 19.70
CA ASP A 55 6.32 -1.48 19.39
C ASP A 55 6.55 -2.08 18.00
N ALA A 56 6.94 -1.26 17.00
CA ALA A 56 7.33 -1.74 15.68
C ALA A 56 8.54 -2.70 15.74
N GLU A 57 9.56 -2.38 16.51
CA GLU A 57 10.73 -3.25 16.72
C GLU A 57 10.34 -4.61 17.33
N ALA A 58 9.39 -4.59 18.25
CA ALA A 58 8.93 -5.80 18.93
C ALA A 58 8.04 -6.68 18.05
N ALA A 59 7.14 -6.06 17.26
CA ALA A 59 6.09 -6.77 16.52
C ALA A 59 6.48 -7.06 15.06
N LEU A 60 7.20 -6.16 14.40
CA LEU A 60 7.38 -6.17 12.95
C LEU A 60 8.83 -6.47 12.49
N SER A 61 9.80 -6.59 13.41
CA SER A 61 11.17 -6.93 13.01
C SER A 61 11.27 -8.29 12.35
N SER A 62 11.96 -8.36 11.23
CA SER A 62 12.29 -9.62 10.55
C SER A 62 13.69 -10.10 10.85
N ARG A 63 13.98 -11.37 10.57
CA ARG A 63 15.32 -11.95 10.70
C ARG A 63 15.94 -12.20 9.34
N THR A 64 17.10 -11.60 9.12
CA THR A 64 17.92 -11.91 7.94
C THR A 64 18.41 -13.37 7.97
N GLN A 65 18.86 -13.88 6.84
CA GLN A 65 19.48 -15.21 6.75
C GLN A 65 20.68 -15.38 7.71
N SER A 66 21.36 -14.29 8.07
CA SER A 66 22.47 -14.30 9.05
C SER A 66 21.97 -14.27 10.49
N GLY A 67 20.66 -14.25 10.74
CA GLY A 67 20.04 -14.20 12.08
C GLY A 67 19.99 -12.81 12.71
N LYS A 68 20.39 -11.75 12.02
CA LYS A 68 20.29 -10.36 12.49
C LYS A 68 18.83 -9.90 12.39
N CYS A 69 18.30 -9.30 13.47
CA CYS A 69 17.03 -8.58 13.42
C CYS A 69 17.19 -7.26 12.67
N THR A 70 16.26 -6.98 11.78
CA THR A 70 16.18 -5.74 11.01
C THR A 70 14.75 -5.22 10.96
N LEU A 71 14.60 -3.92 10.96
CA LEU A 71 13.34 -3.23 10.73
C LEU A 71 13.62 -2.01 9.87
N THR A 72 12.88 -1.85 8.81
CA THR A 72 12.84 -0.63 7.99
C THR A 72 11.66 0.21 8.44
N VAL A 73 11.90 1.47 8.74
CA VAL A 73 10.85 2.43 9.07
C VAL A 73 10.80 3.49 7.98
N TRP A 74 9.63 3.67 7.38
CA TRP A 74 9.42 4.66 6.36
C TRP A 74 9.29 6.07 6.96
N VAL A 75 10.02 7.02 6.39
CA VAL A 75 10.05 8.41 6.85
C VAL A 75 9.83 9.34 5.67
N ILE A 76 8.81 10.21 5.80
CA ILE A 76 8.58 11.26 4.82
C ILE A 76 9.73 12.28 4.90
N ASN A 77 10.19 12.78 3.74
CA ASN A 77 11.24 13.77 3.71
C ASN A 77 11.05 14.91 4.66
N ASP A 78 11.11 15.67 5.24
CA ASP A 78 10.80 16.78 6.14
C ASP A 78 10.30 16.38 7.55
N ASP A 79 10.17 15.06 7.85
CA ASP A 79 9.85 14.60 9.21
C ASP A 79 11.13 14.46 10.06
N SER A 80 11.71 15.60 10.37
CA SER A 80 12.95 15.67 11.13
C SER A 80 12.85 15.09 12.55
N LEU A 81 11.66 15.13 13.14
CA LEU A 81 11.45 14.57 14.49
C LEU A 81 11.53 13.05 14.48
N ARG A 82 10.88 12.40 13.50
CA ARG A 82 10.96 10.94 13.34
C ARG A 82 12.37 10.52 12.97
N GLU A 83 13.03 11.22 12.05
CA GLU A 83 14.42 10.96 11.70
C GLU A 83 15.34 11.04 12.94
N GLN A 84 15.15 12.05 13.80
CA GLN A 84 15.92 12.18 15.04
C GLN A 84 15.69 10.99 15.98
N VAL A 85 14.45 10.58 16.21
CA VAL A 85 14.13 9.41 17.08
C VAL A 85 14.79 8.15 16.56
N LEU A 86 14.72 7.90 15.25
CA LEU A 86 15.32 6.73 14.63
C LEU A 86 16.85 6.74 14.75
N ILE A 87 17.50 7.88 14.51
CA ILE A 87 18.96 8.03 14.69
C ILE A 87 19.38 7.76 16.14
N GLU A 88 18.66 8.34 17.12
CA GLU A 88 18.92 8.11 18.55
C GLU A 88 18.78 6.63 18.96
N ARG A 89 17.96 5.86 18.24
CA ARG A 89 17.78 4.42 18.42
C ARG A 89 18.76 3.56 17.60
N GLY A 90 19.65 4.18 16.84
CA GLY A 90 20.71 3.49 16.09
C GLY A 90 20.32 3.08 14.67
N TYR A 91 19.21 3.58 14.14
CA TYR A 91 18.89 3.40 12.74
C TYR A 91 19.85 4.18 11.85
N VAL A 92 20.02 3.68 10.65
CA VAL A 92 20.79 4.35 9.59
C VAL A 92 19.89 4.63 8.40
N ARG A 93 20.06 5.77 7.77
CA ARG A 93 19.29 6.13 6.57
C ARG A 93 19.63 5.17 5.44
N GLY A 94 18.59 4.57 4.85
CA GLY A 94 18.69 3.73 3.65
C GLY A 94 18.92 4.56 2.39
N GLU A 95 19.35 3.90 1.33
CA GLU A 95 19.53 4.53 0.00
C GLU A 95 18.25 4.47 -0.85
N TYR A 96 17.31 3.60 -0.49
CA TYR A 96 16.05 3.43 -1.21
C TYR A 96 15.07 4.57 -0.86
N ALA A 97 14.41 5.12 -1.87
CA ALA A 97 13.41 6.16 -1.70
C ALA A 97 12.24 5.94 -2.68
N GLU A 98 11.04 6.07 -2.17
CA GLU A 98 9.82 6.12 -2.96
C GLU A 98 9.38 7.57 -3.17
N TYR A 99 8.74 7.82 -4.29
CA TYR A 99 8.28 9.15 -4.66
C TYR A 99 6.76 9.18 -4.76
N LEU A 100 6.10 9.67 -3.73
CA LEU A 100 4.68 10.01 -3.82
C LEU A 100 4.51 11.20 -4.79
N ARG A 101 3.69 11.01 -5.80
CA ARG A 101 3.32 12.06 -6.77
C ARG A 101 1.85 12.39 -6.58
N TRP A 102 1.53 13.66 -6.57
CA TRP A 102 0.16 14.12 -6.50
C TRP A 102 -0.04 15.32 -7.43
N CYS A 103 -1.27 15.51 -7.89
CA CYS A 103 -1.66 16.68 -8.66
C CYS A 103 -3.13 17.02 -8.40
N ASP A 104 -3.45 18.29 -8.46
CA ASP A 104 -4.83 18.74 -8.47
C ASP A 104 -5.49 18.45 -9.81
N ILE A 105 -6.76 18.02 -9.77
CA ILE A 105 -7.59 17.83 -10.95
C ILE A 105 -8.68 18.91 -10.94
N PRO A 106 -8.40 20.13 -11.44
CA PRO A 106 -9.30 21.27 -11.30
C PRO A 106 -10.51 21.23 -12.25
N GLY A 107 -10.59 20.24 -13.13
CA GLY A 107 -11.65 20.12 -14.09
C GLY A 107 -11.62 18.83 -14.90
N PRO A 108 -12.45 18.69 -15.92
CA PRO A 108 -12.48 17.49 -16.74
C PRO A 108 -11.12 17.18 -17.37
N ILE A 109 -10.67 15.95 -17.20
CA ILE A 109 -9.47 15.44 -17.88
C ILE A 109 -9.79 15.27 -19.35
N SER A 110 -8.93 15.82 -20.23
CA SER A 110 -9.08 15.60 -21.67
C SER A 110 -8.95 14.11 -22.00
N PRO A 111 -9.82 13.58 -22.86
CA PRO A 111 -9.73 12.19 -23.28
C PRO A 111 -8.35 11.90 -23.89
N PHE A 112 -7.72 10.83 -23.45
CA PHE A 112 -6.50 10.32 -24.06
C PHE A 112 -6.87 9.20 -25.05
N PRO A 113 -6.39 9.21 -26.30
CA PRO A 113 -6.72 8.17 -27.25
C PRO A 113 -6.16 6.82 -26.80
N LEU A 114 -7.02 5.80 -26.79
CA LEU A 114 -6.61 4.44 -26.51
C LEU A 114 -5.79 3.88 -27.69
N ALA A 115 -4.88 2.97 -27.37
CA ALA A 115 -4.20 2.18 -28.38
C ALA A 115 -5.24 1.37 -29.20
N PRO A 116 -5.10 1.28 -30.53
CA PRO A 116 -6.01 0.50 -31.34
C PRO A 116 -6.11 -0.96 -30.87
N GLY A 117 -7.32 -1.47 -30.82
CA GLY A 117 -7.55 -2.86 -30.39
C GLY A 117 -7.80 -3.06 -28.91
N TYR A 118 -7.75 -2.00 -28.09
CA TYR A 118 -8.01 -2.09 -26.66
C TYR A 118 -9.28 -1.32 -26.28
N THR A 119 -9.91 -1.79 -25.22
CA THR A 119 -11.01 -1.10 -24.54
C THR A 119 -10.70 -1.00 -23.04
N ILE A 120 -11.11 0.11 -22.41
CA ILE A 120 -11.06 0.25 -20.95
C ILE A 120 -12.47 0.08 -20.39
N ARG A 121 -12.57 -0.73 -19.36
CA ARG A 121 -13.81 -0.93 -18.61
C ARG A 121 -13.49 -1.27 -17.15
N SER A 122 -14.50 -1.25 -16.31
CA SER A 122 -14.38 -1.80 -14.97
C SER A 122 -14.12 -3.30 -15.02
N LEU A 123 -13.41 -3.80 -14.02
CA LEU A 123 -13.24 -5.24 -13.79
C LEU A 123 -14.62 -5.90 -13.66
N GLY A 124 -14.78 -7.06 -14.29
CA GLY A 124 -16.01 -7.82 -14.25
C GLY A 124 -16.24 -8.57 -12.94
N ASP A 125 -16.86 -9.72 -13.04
CA ASP A 125 -17.15 -10.55 -11.87
C ASP A 125 -15.96 -11.42 -11.45
N MET A 126 -16.19 -12.28 -10.44
CA MET A 126 -15.20 -13.19 -9.87
C MET A 126 -14.43 -14.04 -10.90
N ARG A 127 -14.99 -14.26 -12.10
CA ARG A 127 -14.35 -15.05 -13.15
C ARG A 127 -13.16 -14.34 -13.79
N GLU A 128 -13.08 -13.03 -13.65
CA GLU A 128 -11.95 -12.23 -14.18
C GLU A 128 -10.81 -12.06 -13.17
N LEU A 129 -11.02 -12.36 -11.89
CA LEU A 129 -9.99 -12.20 -10.88
C LEU A 129 -8.70 -12.99 -11.15
N PRO A 130 -8.74 -14.22 -11.66
CA PRO A 130 -7.50 -14.93 -12.04
C PRO A 130 -6.69 -14.16 -13.08
N ALA A 131 -7.34 -13.69 -14.15
CA ALA A 131 -6.67 -12.94 -15.23
C ALA A 131 -6.17 -11.57 -14.75
N ARG A 132 -6.94 -10.88 -13.89
CA ARG A 132 -6.54 -9.61 -13.29
C ARG A 132 -5.34 -9.75 -12.36
N SER A 133 -5.36 -10.76 -11.50
CA SER A 133 -4.24 -11.06 -10.59
C SER A 133 -2.98 -11.47 -11.37
N TRP A 134 -3.15 -12.30 -12.39
CA TRP A 134 -2.06 -12.67 -13.29
C TRP A 134 -1.43 -11.46 -13.98
N ALA A 135 -2.23 -10.55 -14.53
CA ALA A 135 -1.73 -9.34 -15.17
C ALA A 135 -0.95 -8.45 -14.19
N SER A 136 -1.42 -8.35 -12.93
CA SER A 136 -0.69 -7.65 -11.88
C SER A 136 0.65 -8.30 -11.59
N TRP A 137 0.64 -9.60 -11.31
CA TRP A 137 1.86 -10.33 -11.00
C TRP A 137 2.89 -10.21 -12.13
N LYS A 138 2.47 -10.38 -13.37
CA LYS A 138 3.35 -10.30 -14.54
C LYS A 138 3.93 -8.90 -14.77
N ALA A 139 3.19 -7.85 -14.43
CA ALA A 139 3.67 -6.47 -14.51
C ALA A 139 4.80 -6.18 -13.52
N PHE A 140 4.72 -6.73 -12.31
CA PHE A 140 5.73 -6.54 -11.27
C PHE A 140 6.86 -7.58 -11.30
N HIS A 141 6.65 -8.73 -11.95
CA HIS A 141 7.61 -9.83 -12.04
C HIS A 141 7.83 -10.25 -13.51
N PRO A 142 8.26 -9.30 -14.39
CA PRO A 142 8.33 -9.58 -15.83
C PRO A 142 9.32 -10.69 -16.20
N ASP A 143 10.38 -10.83 -15.41
CA ASP A 143 11.49 -11.77 -15.67
C ASP A 143 11.36 -13.08 -14.87
N GLU A 144 10.35 -13.22 -14.04
CA GLU A 144 10.14 -14.43 -13.25
C GLU A 144 9.41 -15.51 -14.07
N PRO A 145 9.74 -16.79 -13.85
CA PRO A 145 9.05 -17.89 -14.52
C PRO A 145 7.60 -17.99 -14.01
N ASP A 146 6.68 -18.37 -14.91
CA ASP A 146 5.24 -18.43 -14.64
C ASP A 146 4.88 -19.35 -13.47
N GLU A 147 5.71 -20.37 -13.21
CA GLU A 147 5.56 -21.30 -12.08
C GLU A 147 5.77 -20.66 -10.71
N ALA A 148 6.38 -19.48 -10.64
CA ALA A 148 6.54 -18.72 -9.41
C ALA A 148 5.24 -18.01 -8.97
N TYR A 149 4.25 -17.91 -9.86
CA TYR A 149 2.95 -17.33 -9.54
C TYR A 149 2.20 -18.17 -8.51
N GLN A 150 1.85 -17.55 -7.39
CA GLN A 150 1.23 -18.24 -6.24
C GLN A 150 -0.30 -18.32 -6.29
N GLY A 151 -0.91 -17.93 -7.40
CA GLY A 151 -2.36 -17.95 -7.56
C GLY A 151 -3.02 -16.60 -7.29
N TRP A 152 -4.34 -16.58 -7.37
CA TRP A 152 -5.14 -15.34 -7.36
C TRP A 152 -6.06 -15.21 -6.14
N GLU A 153 -6.15 -16.22 -5.31
CA GLU A 153 -7.11 -16.30 -4.22
C GLU A 153 -6.97 -15.15 -3.23
N TRP A 154 -5.75 -14.70 -3.00
CA TRP A 154 -5.45 -13.53 -2.17
C TRP A 154 -6.09 -12.24 -2.71
N TYR A 155 -6.22 -12.12 -4.03
CA TYR A 155 -6.76 -10.92 -4.68
C TYR A 155 -8.25 -10.69 -4.36
N GLN A 156 -8.98 -11.73 -3.92
CA GLN A 156 -10.35 -11.58 -3.44
C GLN A 156 -10.46 -10.68 -2.20
N ASN A 157 -9.40 -10.53 -1.44
CA ASN A 157 -9.41 -9.68 -0.25
C ASN A 157 -9.47 -8.20 -0.63
N VAL A 158 -8.91 -7.83 -1.79
CA VAL A 158 -9.01 -6.47 -2.34
C VAL A 158 -10.48 -6.07 -2.53
N GLN A 159 -11.30 -6.95 -3.12
CA GLN A 159 -12.71 -6.66 -3.35
C GLN A 159 -13.57 -6.65 -2.07
N LYS A 160 -13.05 -7.20 -0.97
CA LYS A 160 -13.72 -7.19 0.34
C LYS A 160 -13.34 -5.99 1.21
N ALA A 161 -12.31 -5.25 0.82
CA ALA A 161 -11.83 -4.12 1.59
C ALA A 161 -12.87 -2.99 1.61
N ASP A 162 -13.01 -2.37 2.78
CA ASP A 162 -13.81 -1.16 2.90
C ASP A 162 -13.24 -0.07 1.99
N GLY A 163 -14.11 0.57 1.21
CA GLY A 163 -13.69 1.57 0.24
C GLY A 163 -13.35 1.02 -1.16
N TYR A 164 -13.30 -0.32 -1.35
CA TYR A 164 -13.21 -0.86 -2.71
C TYR A 164 -14.43 -0.47 -3.56
N ARG A 165 -14.14 -0.01 -4.77
CA ARG A 165 -15.16 0.36 -5.75
C ARG A 165 -14.88 -0.33 -7.07
N GLN A 166 -15.77 -1.25 -7.46
CA GLN A 166 -15.65 -1.99 -8.72
C GLN A 166 -15.62 -1.07 -9.96
N ASP A 167 -16.34 0.05 -9.92
CA ASP A 167 -16.34 1.03 -10.99
C ASP A 167 -15.02 1.81 -11.12
N MET A 168 -14.14 1.70 -10.12
CA MET A 168 -12.79 2.27 -10.06
C MET A 168 -11.68 1.23 -10.15
N ASP A 169 -11.99 -0.04 -10.30
CA ASP A 169 -11.03 -1.10 -10.63
C ASP A 169 -11.09 -1.34 -12.14
N LEU A 170 -10.18 -0.70 -12.86
CA LEU A 170 -10.22 -0.60 -14.31
C LEU A 170 -9.26 -1.59 -14.96
N VAL A 171 -9.67 -2.16 -16.08
CA VAL A 171 -8.85 -3.04 -16.90
C VAL A 171 -8.85 -2.58 -18.36
N ALA A 172 -7.68 -2.68 -18.99
CA ALA A 172 -7.54 -2.57 -20.43
C ALA A 172 -7.61 -3.98 -21.03
N VAL A 173 -8.55 -4.18 -21.94
CA VAL A 173 -8.84 -5.50 -22.52
C VAL A 173 -8.58 -5.49 -24.01
N SER A 174 -7.87 -6.50 -24.54
CA SER A 174 -7.61 -6.70 -25.96
C SER A 174 -8.87 -7.14 -26.72
N GLN A 175 -8.79 -7.20 -28.04
CA GLN A 175 -9.88 -7.73 -28.87
C GLN A 175 -10.16 -9.21 -28.62
N GLU A 176 -9.16 -9.95 -28.15
CA GLU A 176 -9.26 -11.36 -27.78
C GLU A 176 -9.83 -11.57 -26.37
N GLY A 177 -10.06 -10.49 -25.63
CA GLY A 177 -10.60 -10.53 -24.28
C GLY A 177 -9.54 -10.68 -23.18
N GLU A 178 -8.26 -10.54 -23.51
CA GLU A 178 -7.17 -10.63 -22.54
C GLU A 178 -6.99 -9.31 -21.77
N ILE A 179 -6.76 -9.40 -20.48
CA ILE A 179 -6.41 -8.23 -19.65
C ILE A 179 -4.94 -7.88 -19.88
N ALA A 180 -4.72 -6.75 -20.56
CA ALA A 180 -3.39 -6.26 -20.93
C ALA A 180 -2.87 -5.15 -20.03
N GLY A 181 -3.71 -4.61 -19.15
CA GLY A 181 -3.34 -3.58 -18.19
C GLY A 181 -4.45 -3.35 -17.18
N PHE A 182 -4.11 -2.67 -16.11
CA PHE A 182 -5.04 -2.42 -15.01
C PHE A 182 -4.70 -1.12 -14.28
N CYS A 183 -5.67 -0.64 -13.52
CA CYS A 183 -5.50 0.45 -12.56
C CYS A 183 -6.62 0.36 -11.53
N THR A 184 -6.28 0.19 -10.28
CA THR A 184 -7.24 0.31 -9.19
C THR A 184 -7.13 1.70 -8.59
N VAL A 185 -8.24 2.39 -8.42
CA VAL A 185 -8.30 3.72 -7.80
C VAL A 185 -9.02 3.61 -6.47
N TRP A 186 -8.31 3.94 -5.41
CA TRP A 186 -8.85 4.10 -4.06
C TRP A 186 -9.28 5.55 -3.89
N PHE A 187 -10.55 5.78 -3.64
CA PHE A 187 -11.10 7.13 -3.53
C PHE A 187 -11.63 7.41 -2.13
N ASP A 188 -11.06 8.41 -1.48
CA ASP A 188 -11.58 8.93 -0.23
C ASP A 188 -12.54 10.09 -0.48
N PRO A 189 -13.85 9.93 -0.22
CA PRO A 189 -14.83 10.99 -0.41
C PRO A 189 -14.71 12.13 0.60
N ALA A 190 -14.09 11.91 1.76
CA ALA A 190 -13.94 12.94 2.79
C ALA A 190 -12.88 13.97 2.38
N THR A 191 -11.77 13.52 1.84
CA THR A 191 -10.67 14.38 1.37
C THR A 191 -10.75 14.69 -0.12
N GLN A 192 -11.64 14.02 -0.86
CA GLN A 192 -11.74 14.10 -2.33
C GLN A 192 -10.44 13.70 -3.02
N THR A 193 -9.72 12.74 -2.44
CA THR A 193 -8.42 12.28 -2.94
C THR A 193 -8.55 10.89 -3.54
N GLY A 194 -7.92 10.67 -4.70
CA GLY A 194 -7.79 9.37 -5.34
C GLY A 194 -6.33 8.91 -5.35
N VAL A 195 -6.09 7.65 -4.99
CA VAL A 195 -4.79 6.98 -5.07
C VAL A 195 -4.86 5.90 -6.12
N PHE A 196 -3.86 5.84 -6.99
CA PHE A 196 -3.73 4.81 -8.04
C PHE A 196 -2.81 3.69 -7.57
N GLU A 197 -3.23 2.48 -7.89
CA GLU A 197 -2.44 1.26 -7.74
C GLU A 197 -2.51 0.37 -8.99
#